data_9560e6bdcf0b059b026ee8bd14876528
#
_entry.id   9560e6bdcf0b059b026ee8bd14876528
#
_cell.length_a   1.000
_cell.length_b   1.000
_cell.length_c   1.000
_cell.angle_alpha   90.00
_cell.angle_beta   90.00
_cell.angle_gamma   90.00
#
_symmetry.space_group_name_H-M   'P 1'
#
loop_
_entity.id
_entity.type
_entity.pdbx_description
1 polymer ?
#
loop_
_entity_poly.entity_id
_entity_poly.type
_entity_poly.pdbx_seq_one_letter_code
_entity_poly.pdbx_strand_id
1 'polypeptide(L)'
;MKYDERACKFNMDTVCVELLLRDGRKISIDCTGVEDALDVTMVQQTELDYLIYNDPLSYADLLLNGDPVEYLRNVTGSHGLED
;
A
#
# COMPACT_ATOMS: atom_id res chain seq x y z
N MET A 1 -11.59 6.66 12.96
CA MET A 1 -10.72 6.71 11.80
C MET A 1 -11.18 7.76 10.82
N LYS A 2 -10.22 8.32 10.09
CA LYS A 2 -10.53 9.29 9.04
C LYS A 2 -11.18 8.66 7.83
N TYR A 3 -10.99 7.37 7.63
CA TYR A 3 -11.39 6.69 6.40
C TYR A 3 -12.62 5.85 6.64
N ASP A 4 -13.40 5.67 5.58
CA ASP A 4 -14.48 4.73 5.57
C ASP A 4 -13.94 3.44 4.96
N GLU A 5 -13.79 2.40 5.77
CA GLU A 5 -13.21 1.15 5.31
C GLU A 5 -13.95 0.53 4.14
N ARG A 6 -15.27 0.74 4.10
CA ARG A 6 -16.08 0.15 3.05
C ARG A 6 -15.90 0.86 1.71
N ALA A 7 -15.25 2.02 1.73
CA ALA A 7 -15.04 2.80 0.53
C ALA A 7 -13.61 2.70 0.01
N CYS A 8 -12.84 1.76 0.54
CA CYS A 8 -11.46 1.55 0.07
C CYS A 8 -11.43 0.29 -0.78
N LYS A 9 -10.98 0.42 -2.02
CA LYS A 9 -10.94 -0.71 -2.94
C LYS A 9 -9.82 -0.56 -3.93
N PHE A 10 -9.39 -1.69 -4.49
CA PHE A 10 -8.39 -1.73 -5.53
C PHE A 10 -9.09 -1.79 -6.89
N ASN A 11 -8.72 -0.88 -7.78
CA ASN A 11 -9.26 -0.83 -9.13
C ASN A 11 -8.24 -1.47 -10.07
N MET A 12 -8.58 -2.64 -10.61
CA MET A 12 -7.65 -3.38 -11.46
C MET A 12 -7.44 -2.72 -12.82
N ASP A 13 -8.41 -1.94 -13.28
CA ASP A 13 -8.29 -1.30 -14.59
C ASP A 13 -7.25 -0.19 -14.58
N THR A 14 -7.20 0.57 -13.49
CA THR A 14 -6.26 1.68 -13.36
C THR A 14 -5.05 1.31 -12.50
N VAL A 15 -5.06 0.15 -11.87
CA VAL A 15 -4.03 -0.32 -10.94
C VAL A 15 -3.85 0.70 -9.82
N CYS A 16 -4.96 1.17 -9.28
CA CYS A 16 -4.95 2.16 -8.21
C CYS A 16 -5.80 1.69 -7.04
N VAL A 17 -5.36 2.05 -5.83
CA VAL A 17 -6.19 1.86 -4.65
C VAL A 17 -6.97 3.15 -4.44
N GLU A 18 -8.29 3.05 -4.44
CA GLU A 18 -9.17 4.20 -4.31
C GLU A 18 -9.73 4.25 -2.90
N LEU A 19 -9.68 5.43 -2.30
CA LEU A 19 -10.09 5.63 -0.93
C LEU A 19 -11.01 6.84 -0.85
N LEU A 20 -12.22 6.65 -0.30
CA LEU A 20 -13.15 7.74 -0.09
C LEU A 20 -13.06 8.20 1.35
N LEU A 21 -12.78 9.49 1.54
CA LEU A 21 -12.69 10.06 2.87
C LEU A 21 -14.08 10.45 3.38
N ARG A 22 -14.18 10.61 4.68
CA ARG A 22 -15.48 10.94 5.31
C ARG A 22 -16.01 12.29 4.89
N ASP A 23 -15.14 13.20 4.49
CA ASP A 23 -15.54 14.53 4.06
C ASP A 23 -15.96 14.56 2.58
N GLY A 24 -15.97 13.42 1.92
CA GLY A 24 -16.39 13.32 0.53
C GLY A 24 -15.26 13.38 -0.48
N ARG A 25 -14.04 13.65 -0.03
CA ARG A 25 -12.91 13.66 -0.95
C ARG A 25 -12.48 12.23 -1.29
N LYS A 26 -11.91 12.08 -2.46
CA LYS A 26 -11.45 10.78 -2.93
C LYS A 26 -9.95 10.84 -3.21
N ILE A 27 -9.24 9.82 -2.73
CA ILE A 27 -7.81 9.69 -2.98
C ILE A 27 -7.60 8.46 -3.85
N SER A 28 -6.74 8.60 -4.85
CA SER A 28 -6.40 7.49 -5.73
C SER A 28 -4.89 7.29 -5.66
N ILE A 29 -4.46 6.09 -5.27
CA ILE A 29 -3.05 5.77 -5.11
C ILE A 29 -2.62 4.91 -6.28
N ASP A 30 -1.71 5.43 -7.11
CA ASP A 30 -1.18 4.71 -8.25
C ASP A 30 -0.15 3.70 -7.77
N CYS A 31 -0.52 2.42 -7.74
CA CYS A 31 0.35 1.38 -7.20
C CYS A 31 1.64 1.23 -8.00
N THR A 32 1.56 1.39 -9.32
CA THR A 32 2.76 1.31 -10.17
C THR A 32 3.71 2.44 -9.85
N GLY A 33 3.18 3.65 -9.70
CA GLY A 33 4.00 4.80 -9.37
C GLY A 33 4.66 4.66 -8.01
N VAL A 34 3.94 4.08 -7.05
CA VAL A 34 4.51 3.83 -5.72
C VAL A 34 5.67 2.85 -5.80
N GLU A 35 5.49 1.76 -6.54
CA GLU A 35 6.54 0.75 -6.68
C GLU A 35 7.78 1.34 -7.35
N ASP A 36 7.58 2.17 -8.37
CA ASP A 36 8.69 2.84 -9.03
C ASP A 36 9.41 3.78 -8.08
N ALA A 37 8.65 4.55 -7.32
CA ALA A 37 9.23 5.54 -6.42
C ALA A 37 10.02 4.89 -5.29
N LEU A 38 9.56 3.74 -4.81
CA LEU A 38 10.21 3.04 -3.71
C LEU A 38 11.32 2.11 -4.17
N ASP A 39 11.41 1.83 -5.48
CA ASP A 39 12.43 0.95 -6.04
C ASP A 39 12.42 -0.40 -5.29
N VAL A 40 11.24 -1.02 -5.26
CA VAL A 40 11.05 -2.22 -4.46
C VAL A 40 11.70 -3.45 -5.09
N THR A 41 12.14 -4.37 -4.23
CA THR A 41 12.60 -5.68 -4.68
C THR A 41 11.40 -6.57 -4.97
N MET A 42 11.67 -7.74 -5.54
CA MET A 42 10.59 -8.69 -5.83
C MET A 42 9.87 -9.12 -4.55
N VAL A 43 10.61 -9.35 -3.48
CA VAL A 43 10.01 -9.73 -2.20
C VAL A 43 9.13 -8.60 -1.67
N GLN A 44 9.62 -7.37 -1.75
CA GLN A 44 8.87 -6.21 -1.28
C GLN A 44 7.63 -5.98 -2.13
N GLN A 45 7.74 -6.19 -3.43
CA GLN A 45 6.59 -6.05 -4.31
C GLN A 45 5.52 -7.08 -3.97
N THR A 46 5.94 -8.30 -3.67
CA THR A 46 4.99 -9.36 -3.27
C THR A 46 4.24 -8.96 -2.00
N GLU A 47 4.95 -8.35 -1.05
CA GLU A 47 4.30 -7.91 0.18
C GLU A 47 3.28 -6.80 -0.09
N LEU A 48 3.63 -5.85 -0.93
CA LEU A 48 2.70 -4.78 -1.30
C LEU A 48 1.49 -5.33 -2.05
N ASP A 49 1.72 -6.26 -2.97
CA ASP A 49 0.62 -6.90 -3.69
C ASP A 49 -0.34 -7.62 -2.74
N TYR A 50 0.21 -8.28 -1.74
CA TYR A 50 -0.62 -8.96 -0.75
C TYR A 50 -1.55 -7.96 -0.06
N LEU A 51 -1.03 -6.80 0.33
CA LEU A 51 -1.86 -5.78 0.95
C LEU A 51 -2.91 -5.24 -0.02
N ILE A 52 -2.51 -4.99 -1.26
CA ILE A 52 -3.41 -4.43 -2.27
C ILE A 52 -4.62 -5.34 -2.48
N TYR A 53 -4.38 -6.64 -2.58
CA TYR A 53 -5.46 -7.58 -2.91
C TYR A 53 -6.24 -8.05 -1.69
N ASN A 54 -5.63 -8.05 -0.52
CA ASN A 54 -6.27 -8.59 0.67
C ASN A 54 -6.69 -7.54 1.68
N ASP A 55 -6.01 -6.39 1.70
CA ASP A 55 -6.31 -5.35 2.68
C ASP A 55 -5.92 -4.00 2.13
N PRO A 56 -6.65 -3.51 1.12
CA PRO A 56 -6.29 -2.23 0.49
C PRO A 56 -6.33 -1.04 1.44
N LEU A 57 -7.13 -1.11 2.50
CA LEU A 57 -7.16 -0.04 3.47
C LEU A 57 -5.83 0.07 4.20
N SER A 58 -5.24 -1.06 4.59
CA SER A 58 -3.93 -1.07 5.24
C SER A 58 -2.86 -0.54 4.30
N TYR A 59 -2.95 -0.89 3.01
CA TYR A 59 -2.03 -0.37 2.02
C TYR A 59 -2.12 1.17 1.95
N ALA A 60 -3.34 1.68 1.86
CA ALA A 60 -3.55 3.12 1.78
C ALA A 60 -3.05 3.82 3.06
N ASP A 61 -3.37 3.24 4.21
CA ASP A 61 -2.94 3.81 5.48
C ASP A 61 -1.42 3.85 5.60
N LEU A 62 -0.76 2.78 5.15
CA LEU A 62 0.69 2.72 5.17
C LEU A 62 1.31 3.85 4.34
N LEU A 63 0.76 4.11 3.17
CA LEU A 63 1.31 5.13 2.28
C LEU A 63 0.97 6.55 2.71
N LEU A 64 -0.19 6.75 3.32
CA LEU A 64 -0.64 8.09 3.67
C LEU A 64 -0.21 8.51 5.07
N ASN A 65 -0.13 7.58 5.99
CA ASN A 65 0.15 7.90 7.39
C ASN A 65 1.36 7.18 7.95
N GLY A 66 1.83 6.13 7.29
CA GLY A 66 2.96 5.35 7.77
C GLY A 66 4.24 5.64 7.01
N ASP A 67 5.20 4.74 7.16
CA ASP A 67 6.48 4.83 6.47
C ASP A 67 6.68 3.56 5.65
N PRO A 68 6.33 3.59 4.36
CA PRO A 68 6.44 2.39 3.54
C PRO A 68 7.87 1.91 3.36
N VAL A 69 8.84 2.82 3.36
CA VAL A 69 10.24 2.43 3.23
C VAL A 69 10.67 1.59 4.42
N GLU A 70 10.34 2.07 5.61
CA GLU A 70 10.72 1.34 6.82
C GLU A 70 9.96 0.03 6.93
N TYR A 71 8.68 0.02 6.58
CA TYR A 71 7.89 -1.19 6.60
C TYR A 71 8.51 -2.27 5.70
N LEU A 72 8.89 -1.88 4.48
CA LEU A 72 9.46 -2.83 3.54
C LEU A 72 10.85 -3.27 3.97
N ARG A 73 11.62 -2.38 4.58
CA ARG A 73 12.93 -2.74 5.11
C ARG A 73 12.81 -3.77 6.21
N ASN A 74 11.81 -3.60 7.09
CA ASN A 74 11.58 -4.55 8.17
C ASN A 74 11.19 -5.92 7.63
N VAL A 75 10.33 -5.95 6.62
CA VAL A 75 9.93 -7.19 6.00
C VAL A 75 11.14 -7.93 5.42
N THR A 76 11.96 -7.22 4.68
CA THR A 76 13.14 -7.82 4.06
C THR A 76 14.19 -8.18 5.10
N GLY A 77 14.40 -7.28 6.05
CA GLY A 77 15.43 -7.46 7.05
C GLY A 77 15.17 -8.63 7.97
N SER A 78 13.90 -8.86 8.32
CA SER A 78 13.60 -9.95 9.24
C SER A 78 13.82 -11.29 8.59
N HIS A 79 13.97 -11.35 7.28
CA HIS A 79 14.29 -12.59 6.62
C HIS A 79 15.77 -12.70 6.31
N GLY A 80 16.39 -11.60 5.95
CA GLY A 80 17.75 -11.64 5.46
C GLY A 80 18.80 -11.68 6.52
N LEU A 81 18.54 -11.03 7.62
CA LEU A 81 19.58 -10.84 8.60
C LEU A 81 19.73 -11.96 9.56
N GLU A 82 18.70 -12.68 9.81
CA GLU A 82 18.80 -13.74 10.75
C GLU A 82 19.37 -14.98 10.15
N ASP A 83 19.63 -14.96 8.92
CA ASP A 83 20.24 -16.11 8.30
C ASP A 83 21.59 -16.38 8.85
#